data_a178ebbfb8493447892aae0a6bdd0dd9
#
_entry.id   a178ebbfb8493447892aae0a6bdd0dd9
#
_cell.length_a   1.000
_cell.length_b   1.000
_cell.length_c   1.000
_cell.angle_alpha   90.00
_cell.angle_beta   90.00
_cell.angle_gamma   90.00
#
_symmetry.space_group_name_H-M   'P 1'
#
loop_
_entity.id
_entity.type
_entity.pdbx_description
1 polymer ?
#
loop_
_entity_poly.entity_id
_entity_poly.type
_entity_poly.pdbx_seq_one_letter_code
_entity_poly.pdbx_strand_id
1 'polypeptide(L)'
;MQLTLDGVDKQDALAVLRSKSLERIDGGSHRIYRDTEGKEYHSVTHILSETKNKRDKEALNKWLAKPGSESIRKQAANRGTKAHSHCEYILKTASQLIRNTCNERNSWTTYEDGLARSPKSVTEWAIKKAKGGSPKVHWLAELHARGLADWIDGGSITSIHSIEFSIYHPLGFAGTADCLLDIDGKLTITDFKTTGSSKDKPDKYLEDYFCQLGAYNMGLKHLTGIQAKQAAIIIAKEDGAIQERIMNEYELLGAMAKFEERMHKYNKFK
;
A
#
# COMPACT_ATOMS: atom_id res chain seq x y z
N MET A 1 -21.31 -13.70 -5.00
CA MET A 1 -20.38 -14.55 -4.24
C MET A 1 -19.29 -15.01 -5.20
N GLN A 2 -18.08 -14.47 -5.09
CA GLN A 2 -16.93 -14.87 -5.94
C GLN A 2 -16.11 -15.88 -5.16
N LEU A 3 -16.23 -17.16 -5.49
CA LEU A 3 -15.47 -18.24 -4.86
C LEU A 3 -13.99 -18.17 -5.30
N THR A 4 -13.09 -18.46 -4.38
CA THR A 4 -11.68 -18.77 -4.73
C THR A 4 -11.61 -20.16 -5.36
N LEU A 5 -10.48 -20.52 -5.98
CA LEU A 5 -10.24 -21.85 -6.56
C LEU A 5 -10.49 -23.01 -5.57
N ASP A 6 -10.43 -22.74 -4.27
CA ASP A 6 -10.61 -23.70 -3.18
C ASP A 6 -11.98 -23.63 -2.50
N GLY A 7 -12.95 -22.89 -3.07
CA GLY A 7 -14.32 -22.81 -2.53
C GLY A 7 -14.51 -21.88 -1.32
N VAL A 8 -13.46 -21.17 -0.88
CA VAL A 8 -13.54 -20.19 0.22
C VAL A 8 -14.06 -18.85 -0.32
N ASP A 9 -14.97 -18.20 0.42
CA ASP A 9 -15.42 -16.86 0.06
C ASP A 9 -14.24 -15.87 0.13
N LYS A 10 -14.06 -15.09 -0.95
CA LYS A 10 -12.99 -14.06 -1.03
C LYS A 10 -13.04 -13.11 0.16
N GLN A 11 -14.23 -12.75 0.63
CA GLN A 11 -14.39 -11.82 1.75
C GLN A 11 -13.92 -12.44 3.08
N ASP A 12 -14.25 -13.70 3.31
CA ASP A 12 -13.81 -14.43 4.52
C ASP A 12 -12.30 -14.61 4.53
N ALA A 13 -11.70 -15.00 3.41
CA ALA A 13 -10.26 -15.12 3.28
C ALA A 13 -9.54 -13.78 3.55
N LEU A 14 -10.04 -12.67 3.02
CA LEU A 14 -9.47 -11.34 3.26
C LEU A 14 -9.75 -10.79 4.67
N ALA A 15 -10.76 -11.30 5.38
CA ALA A 15 -11.02 -10.93 6.77
C ALA A 15 -9.83 -11.29 7.71
N VAL A 16 -9.06 -12.32 7.36
CA VAL A 16 -7.83 -12.71 8.07
C VAL A 16 -6.83 -11.55 8.18
N LEU A 17 -6.74 -10.68 7.18
CA LEU A 17 -5.84 -9.52 7.19
C LEU A 17 -6.18 -8.52 8.30
N ARG A 18 -7.43 -8.47 8.75
CA ARG A 18 -7.89 -7.57 9.82
C ARG A 18 -7.58 -8.10 11.21
N SER A 19 -7.47 -9.42 11.36
CA SER A 19 -7.22 -10.10 12.64
C SER A 19 -5.75 -10.33 12.91
N LYS A 20 -4.90 -10.34 11.89
CA LYS A 20 -3.45 -10.54 12.00
C LYS A 20 -2.76 -9.20 12.21
N SER A 21 -2.35 -8.94 13.44
CA SER A 21 -1.47 -7.83 13.76
C SER A 21 -0.08 -8.34 14.07
N LEU A 22 0.93 -7.67 13.53
CA LEU A 22 2.32 -7.86 13.93
C LEU A 22 2.74 -6.67 14.78
N GLU A 23 3.47 -6.93 15.85
CA GLU A 23 4.14 -5.85 16.58
C GLU A 23 5.25 -5.29 15.69
N ARG A 24 5.14 -4.00 15.35
CA ARG A 24 6.16 -3.28 14.61
C ARG A 24 7.14 -2.64 15.58
N ILE A 25 8.39 -2.98 15.48
CA ILE A 25 9.46 -2.52 16.38
C ILE A 25 10.39 -1.61 15.58
N ASP A 26 10.34 -0.30 15.88
CA ASP A 26 11.14 0.77 15.27
C ASP A 26 12.13 1.27 16.36
N GLY A 27 13.23 0.63 16.60
CA GLY A 27 14.12 1.09 17.70
C GLY A 27 15.55 0.57 17.64
N GLY A 28 15.87 -0.24 16.67
CA GLY A 28 17.21 -0.78 16.46
C GLY A 28 17.91 -0.21 15.24
N SER A 29 18.88 -0.94 14.72
CA SER A 29 19.55 -0.61 13.45
C SER A 29 18.59 -0.62 12.25
N HIS A 30 17.47 -1.34 12.35
CA HIS A 30 16.44 -1.46 11.34
C HIS A 30 15.11 -1.90 11.94
N ARG A 31 14.02 -1.69 11.16
CA ARG A 31 12.67 -2.12 11.54
C ARG A 31 12.55 -3.63 11.47
N ILE A 32 11.97 -4.22 12.51
CA ILE A 32 11.55 -5.62 12.53
C ILE A 32 10.05 -5.71 12.87
N TYR A 33 9.48 -6.87 12.59
CA TYR A 33 8.12 -7.23 12.98
C TYR A 33 8.16 -8.49 13.83
N ARG A 34 7.29 -8.58 14.83
CA ARG A 34 7.17 -9.76 15.69
C ARG A 34 5.73 -10.26 15.68
N ASP A 35 5.54 -11.56 15.54
CA ASP A 35 4.21 -12.15 15.66
C ASP A 35 3.87 -12.45 17.13
N THR A 36 2.66 -12.96 17.35
CA THR A 36 2.14 -13.29 18.69
C THR A 36 2.86 -14.46 19.35
N GLU A 37 3.62 -15.24 18.59
CA GLU A 37 4.45 -16.35 19.09
C GLU A 37 5.89 -15.90 19.40
N GLY A 38 6.20 -14.62 19.18
CA GLY A 38 7.51 -14.03 19.44
C GLY A 38 8.51 -14.20 18.30
N LYS A 39 8.10 -14.76 17.15
CA LYS A 39 8.97 -14.90 15.98
C LYS A 39 9.17 -13.55 15.30
N GLU A 40 10.43 -13.26 14.98
CA GLU A 40 10.83 -12.01 14.34
C GLU A 40 10.99 -12.15 12.83
N TYR A 41 10.62 -11.08 12.13
CA TYR A 41 10.69 -10.96 10.68
C TYR A 41 11.37 -9.64 10.30
N HIS A 42 12.24 -9.68 9.29
CA HIS A 42 12.85 -8.46 8.76
C HIS A 42 11.86 -7.69 7.91
N SER A 43 11.91 -6.35 7.99
CA SER A 43 11.05 -5.56 7.10
C SER A 43 11.47 -5.69 5.64
N VAL A 44 10.49 -5.78 4.75
CA VAL A 44 10.71 -5.77 3.29
C VAL A 44 11.62 -4.63 2.87
N THR A 45 11.37 -3.42 3.38
CA THR A 45 12.16 -2.23 3.04
C THR A 45 13.62 -2.31 3.51
N HIS A 46 13.89 -2.97 4.64
CA HIS A 46 15.24 -3.22 5.11
C HIS A 46 15.97 -4.20 4.17
N ILE A 47 15.34 -5.33 3.84
CA ILE A 47 15.89 -6.33 2.91
C ILE A 47 16.24 -5.67 1.57
N LEU A 48 15.35 -4.85 1.03
CA LEU A 48 15.58 -4.13 -0.21
C LEU A 48 16.74 -3.14 -0.10
N SER A 49 16.87 -2.45 1.02
CA SER A 49 18.00 -1.55 1.28
C SER A 49 19.34 -2.29 1.30
N GLU A 50 19.40 -3.41 2.06
CA GLU A 50 20.63 -4.20 2.22
C GLU A 50 21.06 -4.90 0.93
N THR A 51 20.13 -5.23 0.08
CA THR A 51 20.39 -5.97 -1.16
C THR A 51 20.48 -5.09 -2.40
N LYS A 52 20.47 -3.76 -2.26
CA LYS A 52 20.73 -2.82 -3.36
C LYS A 52 22.04 -3.18 -4.08
N ASN A 53 22.08 -2.92 -5.38
CA ASN A 53 23.32 -3.08 -6.13
C ASN A 53 24.38 -2.05 -5.65
N LYS A 54 25.64 -2.37 -5.90
CA LYS A 54 26.80 -1.58 -5.43
C LYS A 54 26.73 -0.13 -5.93
N ARG A 55 26.38 0.08 -7.20
CA ARG A 55 26.30 1.40 -7.82
C ARG A 55 25.27 2.29 -7.12
N ASP A 56 24.08 1.75 -6.82
CA ASP A 56 23.01 2.53 -6.18
C ASP A 56 23.31 2.80 -4.70
N LYS A 57 23.99 1.86 -3.99
CA LYS A 57 24.51 2.11 -2.64
C LYS A 57 25.53 3.24 -2.64
N GLU A 58 26.48 3.21 -3.56
CA GLU A 58 27.50 4.25 -3.69
C GLU A 58 26.89 5.62 -4.03
N ALA A 59 25.92 5.65 -4.94
CA ALA A 59 25.21 6.88 -5.30
C ALA A 59 24.44 7.46 -4.09
N LEU A 60 23.77 6.61 -3.33
CA LEU A 60 23.07 7.01 -2.10
C LEU A 60 24.05 7.55 -1.06
N ASN A 61 25.17 6.87 -0.82
CA ASN A 61 26.18 7.29 0.14
C ASN A 61 26.83 8.64 -0.25
N LYS A 62 27.12 8.84 -1.54
CA LYS A 62 27.59 10.12 -2.07
C LYS A 62 26.57 11.24 -1.86
N TRP A 63 25.29 10.94 -2.02
CA TRP A 63 24.23 11.93 -1.76
C TRP A 63 24.10 12.23 -0.26
N LEU A 64 24.11 11.21 0.60
CA LEU A 64 24.03 11.35 2.05
C LEU A 64 25.22 12.16 2.64
N ALA A 65 26.40 12.09 2.02
CA ALA A 65 27.58 12.87 2.42
C ALA A 65 27.45 14.38 2.11
N LYS A 66 26.47 14.80 1.33
CA LYS A 66 26.27 16.24 1.02
C LYS A 66 25.68 16.99 2.21
N PRO A 67 26.13 18.23 2.49
CA PRO A 67 25.50 19.07 3.50
C PRO A 67 23.99 19.21 3.26
N GLY A 68 23.18 19.12 4.33
CA GLY A 68 21.74 19.26 4.25
C GLY A 68 20.95 18.02 3.78
N SER A 69 21.61 16.97 3.29
CA SER A 69 20.94 15.75 2.82
C SER A 69 20.07 15.09 3.89
N GLU A 70 20.51 15.09 5.14
CA GLU A 70 19.72 14.53 6.24
C GLU A 70 18.44 15.33 6.53
N SER A 71 18.52 16.66 6.45
CA SER A 71 17.34 17.52 6.58
C SER A 71 16.33 17.26 5.47
N ILE A 72 16.81 17.15 4.23
CA ILE A 72 15.98 16.81 3.06
C ILE A 72 15.33 15.43 3.27
N ARG A 73 16.07 14.44 3.75
CA ARG A 73 15.55 13.09 4.03
C ARG A 73 14.47 13.12 5.12
N LYS A 74 14.70 13.86 6.22
CA LYS A 74 13.71 14.01 7.29
C LYS A 74 12.44 14.70 6.80
N GLN A 75 12.57 15.77 6.01
CA GLN A 75 11.43 16.45 5.40
C GLN A 75 10.64 15.53 4.45
N ALA A 76 11.34 14.77 3.63
CA ALA A 76 10.71 13.80 2.72
C ALA A 76 9.95 12.70 3.50
N ALA A 77 10.53 12.17 4.57
CA ALA A 77 9.87 11.19 5.43
C ALA A 77 8.63 11.78 6.12
N ASN A 78 8.73 12.98 6.72
CA ASN A 78 7.61 13.66 7.36
C ASN A 78 6.48 13.96 6.37
N ARG A 79 6.82 14.44 5.18
CA ARG A 79 5.86 14.68 4.09
C ARG A 79 5.15 13.39 3.71
N GLY A 80 5.89 12.30 3.50
CA GLY A 80 5.35 10.98 3.19
C GLY A 80 4.37 10.52 4.26
N THR A 81 4.78 10.52 5.53
CA THR A 81 3.92 10.11 6.65
C THR A 81 2.61 10.90 6.69
N LYS A 82 2.66 12.22 6.52
CA LYS A 82 1.45 13.06 6.55
C LYS A 82 0.53 12.81 5.36
N ALA A 83 1.08 12.60 4.16
CA ALA A 83 0.30 12.27 2.97
C ALA A 83 -0.37 10.90 3.11
N HIS A 84 0.37 9.87 3.57
CA HIS A 84 -0.18 8.53 3.82
C HIS A 84 -1.28 8.55 4.87
N SER A 85 -1.08 9.24 6.02
CA SER A 85 -2.11 9.35 7.06
C SER A 85 -3.39 9.99 6.55
N HIS A 86 -3.31 10.91 5.60
CA HIS A 86 -4.48 11.51 4.98
C HIS A 86 -5.24 10.52 4.08
N CYS A 87 -4.53 9.76 3.25
CA CYS A 87 -5.11 8.70 2.43
C CYS A 87 -5.75 7.60 3.29
N GLU A 88 -5.05 7.19 4.33
CA GLU A 88 -5.53 6.22 5.32
C GLU A 88 -6.85 6.69 5.97
N TYR A 89 -6.92 7.96 6.39
CA TYR A 89 -8.13 8.55 6.94
C TYR A 89 -9.31 8.46 5.96
N ILE A 90 -9.11 8.88 4.70
CA ILE A 90 -10.16 8.87 3.68
C ILE A 90 -10.64 7.43 3.44
N LEU A 91 -9.73 6.49 3.21
CA LEU A 91 -10.07 5.11 2.91
C LEU A 91 -10.73 4.39 4.11
N LYS A 92 -10.22 4.59 5.34
CA LYS A 92 -10.83 4.03 6.56
C LYS A 92 -12.22 4.58 6.81
N THR A 93 -12.41 5.89 6.65
CA THR A 93 -13.72 6.54 6.80
C THR A 93 -14.71 6.04 5.73
N ALA A 94 -14.27 5.96 4.47
CA ALA A 94 -15.09 5.42 3.39
C ALA A 94 -15.48 3.95 3.66
N SER A 95 -14.52 3.12 4.07
CA SER A 95 -14.77 1.72 4.44
C SER A 95 -15.77 1.60 5.59
N GLN A 96 -15.74 2.49 6.59
CA GLN A 96 -16.71 2.53 7.69
C GLN A 96 -18.10 2.94 7.20
N LEU A 97 -18.18 3.96 6.35
CA LEU A 97 -19.46 4.40 5.75
C LEU A 97 -20.10 3.27 4.93
N ILE A 98 -19.31 2.54 4.14
CA ILE A 98 -19.78 1.37 3.38
C ILE A 98 -20.37 0.32 4.33
N ARG A 99 -19.63 -0.07 5.38
CA ARG A 99 -20.08 -1.07 6.36
C ARG A 99 -21.36 -0.66 7.06
N ASN A 100 -21.45 0.58 7.53
CA ASN A 100 -22.66 1.07 8.21
C ASN A 100 -23.87 1.03 7.29
N THR A 101 -23.71 1.48 6.06
CA THR A 101 -24.79 1.46 5.06
C THR A 101 -25.25 0.04 4.72
N CYS A 102 -24.32 -0.94 4.67
CA CYS A 102 -24.66 -2.33 4.39
C CYS A 102 -25.33 -3.02 5.58
N ASN A 103 -24.86 -2.76 6.82
CA ASN A 103 -25.40 -3.38 8.03
C ASN A 103 -26.80 -2.89 8.39
N GLU A 104 -27.12 -1.62 8.13
CA GLU A 104 -28.41 -1.04 8.46
C GLU A 104 -29.56 -1.56 7.58
N ARG A 105 -29.27 -2.12 6.41
CA ARG A 105 -30.27 -2.39 5.37
C ARG A 105 -30.34 -3.84 4.86
N ASN A 106 -29.55 -4.75 5.39
CA ASN A 106 -29.52 -6.17 4.96
C ASN A 106 -29.45 -6.42 3.43
N SER A 107 -29.28 -5.37 2.64
CA SER A 107 -29.14 -5.46 1.18
C SER A 107 -28.53 -4.18 0.59
N TRP A 108 -27.81 -4.31 -0.50
CA TRP A 108 -27.20 -3.23 -1.30
C TRP A 108 -28.22 -2.29 -1.99
N THR A 109 -29.52 -2.31 -1.60
CA THR A 109 -30.57 -1.95 -2.52
C THR A 109 -31.31 -0.63 -2.26
N THR A 110 -31.12 0.09 -1.15
CA THR A 110 -31.85 1.34 -0.97
C THR A 110 -31.08 2.43 -0.26
N TYR A 111 -30.86 3.52 -0.95
CA TYR A 111 -30.47 4.81 -0.40
C TYR A 111 -31.69 5.65 -0.06
N GLU A 112 -31.50 6.81 0.58
CA GLU A 112 -32.54 7.77 0.94
C GLU A 112 -33.42 8.19 -0.24
N ASP A 113 -32.90 8.07 -1.48
CA ASP A 113 -33.63 8.34 -2.73
C ASP A 113 -34.37 7.11 -3.31
N GLY A 114 -34.34 5.96 -2.63
CA GLY A 114 -35.02 4.74 -3.07
C GLY A 114 -34.39 4.00 -4.25
N LEU A 115 -33.25 4.45 -4.75
CA LEU A 115 -32.56 3.87 -5.92
C LEU A 115 -31.59 2.76 -5.50
N ALA A 116 -31.66 1.61 -6.18
CA ALA A 116 -30.68 0.54 -6.06
C ALA A 116 -29.33 1.01 -6.64
N ARG A 117 -28.26 0.94 -5.84
CA ARG A 117 -26.92 1.33 -6.28
C ARG A 117 -25.99 0.13 -6.39
N SER A 118 -25.11 0.15 -7.40
CA SER A 118 -24.07 -0.85 -7.52
C SER A 118 -23.01 -0.70 -6.41
N PRO A 119 -22.31 -1.78 -6.04
CA PRO A 119 -21.18 -1.69 -5.08
C PRO A 119 -20.16 -0.58 -5.44
N LYS A 120 -19.91 -0.38 -6.75
CA LYS A 120 -19.04 0.70 -7.24
C LYS A 120 -19.57 2.08 -6.85
N SER A 121 -20.86 2.37 -7.12
CA SER A 121 -21.45 3.68 -6.78
C SER A 121 -21.52 3.95 -5.28
N VAL A 122 -21.64 2.90 -4.46
CA VAL A 122 -21.54 3.02 -2.99
C VAL A 122 -20.14 3.40 -2.57
N THR A 123 -19.14 2.75 -3.15
CA THR A 123 -17.71 3.04 -2.87
C THR A 123 -17.34 4.46 -3.28
N GLU A 124 -17.72 4.89 -4.47
CA GLU A 124 -17.53 6.26 -4.96
C GLU A 124 -18.18 7.31 -4.05
N TRP A 125 -19.44 7.08 -3.66
CA TRP A 125 -20.15 7.97 -2.72
C TRP A 125 -19.41 8.05 -1.37
N ALA A 126 -19.01 6.91 -0.81
CA ALA A 126 -18.36 6.87 0.49
C ALA A 126 -17.00 7.56 0.47
N ILE A 127 -16.22 7.35 -0.59
CA ILE A 127 -14.92 8.03 -0.79
C ILE A 127 -15.13 9.55 -0.87
N LYS A 128 -16.05 10.00 -1.71
CA LYS A 128 -16.35 11.44 -1.88
C LYS A 128 -16.79 12.09 -0.56
N LYS A 129 -17.63 11.41 0.20
CA LYS A 129 -18.08 11.89 1.52
C LYS A 129 -16.94 11.92 2.53
N ALA A 130 -16.09 10.88 2.57
CA ALA A 130 -14.94 10.80 3.46
C ALA A 130 -13.91 11.89 3.14
N LYS A 131 -13.62 12.13 1.86
CA LYS A 131 -12.73 13.20 1.39
C LYS A 131 -13.24 14.58 1.77
N GLY A 132 -14.55 14.84 1.57
CA GLY A 132 -15.17 16.12 1.95
C GLY A 132 -15.14 16.43 3.44
N GLY A 133 -15.15 15.39 4.30
CA GLY A 133 -15.04 15.50 5.76
C GLY A 133 -13.61 15.33 6.30
N SER A 134 -12.60 15.22 5.44
CA SER A 134 -11.23 14.96 5.88
C SER A 134 -10.59 16.19 6.57
N PRO A 135 -9.74 15.97 7.59
CA PRO A 135 -9.06 17.06 8.29
C PRO A 135 -8.07 17.76 7.36
N LYS A 136 -7.78 19.03 7.65
CA LYS A 136 -6.75 19.78 6.94
C LYS A 136 -5.39 19.10 7.07
N VAL A 137 -4.69 18.99 5.96
CA VAL A 137 -3.33 18.44 5.92
C VAL A 137 -2.33 19.52 6.31
N HIS A 138 -1.26 19.12 6.97
CA HIS A 138 -0.14 20.03 7.26
C HIS A 138 0.48 20.55 5.95
N TRP A 139 0.80 21.82 5.89
CA TRP A 139 1.31 22.52 4.70
C TRP A 139 2.45 21.78 3.96
N LEU A 140 3.33 21.08 4.70
CA LEU A 140 4.46 20.32 4.14
C LEU A 140 4.02 19.21 3.17
N ALA A 141 2.82 18.69 3.33
CA ALA A 141 2.29 17.56 2.54
C ALA A 141 1.02 17.92 1.78
N GLU A 142 0.57 19.17 1.83
CA GLU A 142 -0.76 19.59 1.34
C GLU A 142 -0.98 19.21 -0.13
N LEU A 143 -0.06 19.58 -1.03
CA LEU A 143 -0.19 19.29 -2.45
C LEU A 143 -0.15 17.78 -2.73
N HIS A 144 0.76 17.06 -2.06
CA HIS A 144 0.89 15.61 -2.20
C HIS A 144 -0.37 14.89 -1.71
N ALA A 145 -0.87 15.25 -0.52
CA ALA A 145 -2.06 14.64 0.05
C ALA A 145 -3.31 14.95 -0.77
N ARG A 146 -3.42 16.17 -1.32
CA ARG A 146 -4.51 16.56 -2.22
C ARG A 146 -4.47 15.72 -3.49
N GLY A 147 -3.31 15.62 -4.16
CA GLY A 147 -3.17 14.80 -5.36
C GLY A 147 -3.55 13.34 -5.15
N LEU A 148 -3.10 12.73 -4.03
CA LEU A 148 -3.50 11.36 -3.68
C LEU A 148 -5.01 11.26 -3.37
N ALA A 149 -5.57 12.23 -2.67
CA ALA A 149 -7.01 12.25 -2.36
C ALA A 149 -7.86 12.42 -3.64
N ASP A 150 -7.40 13.21 -4.60
CA ASP A 150 -8.04 13.37 -5.89
C ASP A 150 -7.95 12.08 -6.72
N TRP A 151 -6.82 11.38 -6.66
CA TRP A 151 -6.67 10.06 -7.29
C TRP A 151 -7.62 9.02 -6.65
N ILE A 152 -7.71 8.98 -5.33
CA ILE A 152 -8.65 8.08 -4.60
C ILE A 152 -10.09 8.38 -5.01
N ASP A 153 -10.47 9.64 -5.19
CA ASP A 153 -11.81 10.09 -5.61
C ASP A 153 -12.04 10.01 -7.13
N GLY A 154 -11.04 9.57 -7.91
CA GLY A 154 -11.08 9.54 -9.38
C GLY A 154 -11.96 8.46 -10.00
N GLY A 155 -12.66 7.63 -9.20
CA GLY A 155 -13.67 6.68 -9.67
C GLY A 155 -13.16 5.32 -10.16
N SER A 156 -11.85 5.05 -10.11
CA SER A 156 -11.30 3.73 -10.46
C SER A 156 -11.40 2.71 -9.32
N ILE A 157 -11.51 3.17 -8.06
CA ILE A 157 -11.66 2.28 -6.90
C ILE A 157 -13.11 1.78 -6.84
N THR A 158 -13.27 0.47 -6.98
CA THR A 158 -14.59 -0.19 -6.95
C THR A 158 -14.88 -0.93 -5.65
N SER A 159 -13.85 -1.25 -4.87
CA SER A 159 -13.99 -1.85 -3.53
C SER A 159 -12.76 -1.57 -2.66
N ILE A 160 -12.97 -1.49 -1.34
CA ILE A 160 -11.92 -1.31 -0.33
C ILE A 160 -11.90 -2.56 0.55
N HIS A 161 -10.83 -3.36 0.48
CA HIS A 161 -10.72 -4.63 1.22
C HIS A 161 -9.95 -4.48 2.52
N SER A 162 -8.76 -3.86 2.47
CA SER A 162 -7.90 -3.69 3.64
C SER A 162 -7.05 -2.43 3.52
N ILE A 163 -6.72 -1.80 4.66
CA ILE A 163 -5.96 -0.55 4.73
C ILE A 163 -4.95 -0.71 5.86
N GLU A 164 -3.69 -0.34 5.62
CA GLU A 164 -2.59 -0.46 6.58
C GLU A 164 -2.53 -1.87 7.19
N PHE A 165 -2.50 -2.89 6.34
CA PHE A 165 -2.53 -4.28 6.80
C PHE A 165 -1.14 -4.90 6.83
N SER A 166 -0.88 -5.67 7.89
CA SER A 166 0.37 -6.39 8.07
C SER A 166 0.38 -7.68 7.26
N ILE A 167 1.53 -7.93 6.62
CA ILE A 167 1.82 -9.22 5.97
C ILE A 167 3.10 -9.81 6.53
N TYR A 168 3.21 -11.13 6.52
CA TYR A 168 4.45 -11.85 6.74
C TYR A 168 4.54 -13.10 5.87
N HIS A 169 5.75 -13.65 5.78
CA HIS A 169 5.99 -14.85 4.98
C HIS A 169 7.03 -15.76 5.68
N PRO A 170 6.91 -17.10 5.58
CA PRO A 170 7.84 -18.05 6.18
C PRO A 170 9.31 -17.87 5.80
N LEU A 171 9.58 -17.23 4.66
CA LEU A 171 10.95 -16.85 4.27
C LEU A 171 11.62 -15.83 5.20
N GLY A 172 10.93 -15.32 6.23
CA GLY A 172 11.50 -14.45 7.27
C GLY A 172 11.33 -12.96 7.01
N PHE A 173 10.41 -12.55 6.18
CA PHE A 173 10.09 -11.13 5.95
C PHE A 173 8.67 -10.77 6.36
N ALA A 174 8.48 -9.51 6.69
CA ALA A 174 7.18 -8.91 6.96
C ALA A 174 7.14 -7.44 6.52
N GLY A 175 5.93 -6.88 6.47
CA GLY A 175 5.71 -5.49 6.16
C GLY A 175 4.28 -5.05 6.41
N THR A 176 4.04 -3.75 6.24
CA THR A 176 2.71 -3.16 6.20
C THR A 176 2.45 -2.62 4.81
N ALA A 177 1.40 -3.10 4.17
CA ALA A 177 0.95 -2.62 2.88
C ALA A 177 -0.09 -1.51 3.08
N ASP A 178 -0.02 -0.43 2.28
CA ASP A 178 -0.89 0.73 2.45
C ASP A 178 -2.36 0.36 2.24
N CYS A 179 -2.69 -0.31 1.12
CA CYS A 179 -4.05 -0.78 0.93
C CYS A 179 -4.18 -1.92 -0.10
N LEU A 180 -5.28 -2.67 0.06
CA LEU A 180 -5.77 -3.68 -0.86
C LEU A 180 -7.13 -3.23 -1.37
N LEU A 181 -7.21 -2.94 -2.65
CA LEU A 181 -8.37 -2.34 -3.32
C LEU A 181 -8.80 -3.20 -4.51
N ASP A 182 -10.04 -3.08 -4.95
CA ASP A 182 -10.35 -3.39 -6.34
C ASP A 182 -10.26 -2.10 -7.15
N ILE A 183 -9.32 -2.05 -8.11
CA ILE A 183 -9.18 -0.95 -9.08
C ILE A 183 -9.68 -1.48 -10.42
N ASP A 184 -10.69 -0.82 -10.99
CA ASP A 184 -11.38 -1.26 -12.20
C ASP A 184 -11.80 -2.75 -12.13
N GLY A 185 -12.29 -3.17 -10.96
CA GLY A 185 -12.75 -4.53 -10.67
C GLY A 185 -11.63 -5.58 -10.48
N LYS A 186 -10.37 -5.18 -10.46
CA LYS A 186 -9.22 -6.09 -10.24
C LYS A 186 -8.64 -5.91 -8.85
N LEU A 187 -8.44 -7.02 -8.13
CA LEU A 187 -7.77 -6.99 -6.82
C LEU A 187 -6.35 -6.50 -6.96
N THR A 188 -6.05 -5.37 -6.32
CA THR A 188 -4.82 -4.58 -6.50
C THR A 188 -4.18 -4.27 -5.14
N ILE A 189 -2.92 -4.66 -4.96
CA ILE A 189 -2.10 -4.14 -3.86
C ILE A 189 -1.60 -2.76 -4.27
N THR A 190 -1.93 -1.74 -3.47
CA THR A 190 -1.59 -0.36 -3.78
C THR A 190 -0.65 0.21 -2.72
N ASP A 191 0.36 0.96 -3.17
CA ASP A 191 1.34 1.62 -2.33
C ASP A 191 1.46 3.09 -2.75
N PHE A 192 1.28 4.00 -1.80
CA PHE A 192 1.39 5.43 -2.00
C PHE A 192 2.83 5.89 -1.79
N LYS A 193 3.28 6.80 -2.61
CA LYS A 193 4.61 7.41 -2.50
C LYS A 193 4.53 8.92 -2.69
N THR A 194 5.51 9.63 -2.16
CA THR A 194 5.69 11.06 -2.42
C THR A 194 7.07 11.34 -2.99
N THR A 195 7.18 12.35 -3.84
CA THR A 195 8.46 12.82 -4.36
C THR A 195 8.57 14.35 -4.26
N GLY A 196 9.77 14.86 -4.02
CA GLY A 196 10.07 16.29 -4.08
C GLY A 196 10.49 16.73 -5.50
N SER A 197 9.89 16.16 -6.52
CA SER A 197 10.11 16.49 -7.93
C SER A 197 8.76 16.56 -8.64
N SER A 198 8.63 17.51 -9.56
CA SER A 198 7.49 17.60 -10.49
C SER A 198 7.60 16.64 -11.69
N LYS A 199 8.80 16.02 -11.88
CA LYS A 199 9.03 15.07 -12.98
C LYS A 199 8.72 13.65 -12.57
N ASP A 200 8.24 12.86 -13.52
CA ASP A 200 8.02 11.43 -13.34
C ASP A 200 9.35 10.68 -13.09
N LYS A 201 9.30 9.69 -12.23
CA LYS A 201 10.41 8.77 -12.00
C LYS A 201 10.41 7.70 -13.09
N PRO A 202 11.50 7.54 -13.85
CA PRO A 202 11.67 6.40 -14.76
C PRO A 202 11.59 5.05 -14.03
N ASP A 203 11.05 4.03 -14.68
CA ASP A 203 10.83 2.68 -14.10
C ASP A 203 12.08 2.08 -13.45
N LYS A 204 13.28 2.37 -13.97
CA LYS A 204 14.55 1.91 -13.36
C LYS A 204 14.77 2.38 -11.91
N TYR A 205 14.10 3.46 -11.49
CA TYR A 205 14.14 3.96 -10.11
C TYR A 205 12.94 3.49 -9.27
N LEU A 206 12.02 2.73 -9.88
CA LEU A 206 10.86 2.16 -9.21
C LEU A 206 11.05 0.67 -8.86
N GLU A 207 12.19 0.06 -9.24
CA GLU A 207 12.43 -1.38 -9.06
C GLU A 207 12.26 -1.83 -7.60
N ASP A 208 12.77 -1.07 -6.62
CA ASP A 208 12.57 -1.39 -5.20
C ASP A 208 11.09 -1.33 -4.81
N TYR A 209 10.29 -0.41 -5.38
CA TYR A 209 8.85 -0.33 -5.13
C TYR A 209 8.12 -1.51 -5.77
N PHE A 210 8.52 -1.93 -6.97
CA PHE A 210 7.98 -3.14 -7.61
C PHE A 210 8.27 -4.38 -6.76
N CYS A 211 9.50 -4.55 -6.32
CA CYS A 211 9.88 -5.65 -5.43
C CYS A 211 9.12 -5.60 -4.09
N GLN A 212 8.88 -4.41 -3.54
CA GLN A 212 8.09 -4.23 -2.32
C GLN A 212 6.67 -4.77 -2.50
N LEU A 213 5.98 -4.39 -3.59
CA LEU A 213 4.64 -4.89 -3.90
C LEU A 213 4.63 -6.39 -4.20
N GLY A 214 5.67 -6.91 -4.86
CA GLY A 214 5.88 -8.35 -5.04
C GLY A 214 5.96 -9.10 -3.72
N ALA A 215 6.76 -8.61 -2.78
CA ALA A 215 6.85 -9.17 -1.41
C ALA A 215 5.51 -9.14 -0.69
N TYR A 216 4.78 -8.04 -0.80
CA TYR A 216 3.47 -7.91 -0.16
C TYR A 216 2.46 -8.89 -0.77
N ASN A 217 2.49 -9.13 -2.07
CA ASN A 217 1.65 -10.13 -2.73
C ASN A 217 2.00 -11.56 -2.31
N MET A 218 3.28 -11.88 -2.09
CA MET A 218 3.70 -13.17 -1.51
C MET A 218 3.12 -13.35 -0.11
N GLY A 219 3.22 -12.34 0.75
CA GLY A 219 2.65 -12.36 2.09
C GLY A 219 1.12 -12.46 2.09
N LEU A 220 0.45 -11.73 1.21
CA LEU A 220 -1.00 -11.82 1.01
C LEU A 220 -1.42 -13.24 0.66
N LYS A 221 -0.77 -13.85 -0.34
CA LYS A 221 -1.03 -15.24 -0.74
C LYS A 221 -0.81 -16.22 0.40
N HIS A 222 0.28 -16.06 1.15
CA HIS A 222 0.56 -16.91 2.30
C HIS A 222 -0.53 -16.85 3.38
N LEU A 223 -1.00 -15.65 3.70
CA LEU A 223 -1.97 -15.45 4.78
C LEU A 223 -3.41 -15.82 4.42
N THR A 224 -3.78 -15.65 3.16
CA THR A 224 -5.18 -15.71 2.73
C THR A 224 -5.46 -16.75 1.66
N GLY A 225 -4.44 -17.34 1.04
CA GLY A 225 -4.57 -18.15 -0.17
C GLY A 225 -4.86 -17.32 -1.44
N ILE A 226 -5.16 -16.01 -1.30
CA ILE A 226 -5.51 -15.14 -2.42
C ILE A 226 -4.27 -14.38 -2.88
N GLN A 227 -4.09 -14.32 -4.19
CA GLN A 227 -3.06 -13.52 -4.85
C GLN A 227 -3.69 -12.37 -5.61
N ALA A 228 -3.22 -11.15 -5.40
CA ALA A 228 -3.60 -10.02 -6.24
C ALA A 228 -3.06 -10.23 -7.67
N LYS A 229 -3.86 -9.82 -8.65
CA LYS A 229 -3.50 -9.92 -10.09
C LYS A 229 -2.99 -8.60 -10.65
N GLN A 230 -2.94 -7.59 -9.81
CA GLN A 230 -2.52 -6.25 -10.16
C GLN A 230 -1.84 -5.59 -8.97
N ALA A 231 -0.90 -4.71 -9.21
CA ALA A 231 -0.35 -3.85 -8.18
C ALA A 231 -0.19 -2.42 -8.71
N ALA A 232 -0.35 -1.42 -7.83
CA ALA A 232 -0.30 -0.02 -8.19
C ALA A 232 0.68 0.75 -7.30
N ILE A 233 1.54 1.54 -7.91
CA ILE A 233 2.35 2.56 -7.24
C ILE A 233 1.80 3.91 -7.63
N ILE A 234 1.34 4.67 -6.65
CA ILE A 234 0.73 5.99 -6.84
C ILE A 234 1.66 7.03 -6.21
N ILE A 235 2.32 7.81 -7.04
CA ILE A 235 3.36 8.76 -6.62
C ILE A 235 2.82 10.18 -6.73
N ALA A 236 2.62 10.83 -5.59
CA ALA A 236 2.31 12.26 -5.58
C ALA A 236 3.59 13.08 -5.73
N LYS A 237 3.57 13.96 -6.71
CA LYS A 237 4.65 14.90 -7.03
C LYS A 237 4.54 16.18 -6.21
N GLU A 238 5.59 16.99 -6.18
CA GLU A 238 5.64 18.24 -5.40
C GLU A 238 4.60 19.29 -5.83
N ASP A 239 4.16 19.23 -7.08
CA ASP A 239 3.12 20.08 -7.66
C ASP A 239 1.68 19.55 -7.43
N GLY A 240 1.55 18.39 -6.79
CA GLY A 240 0.28 17.69 -6.56
C GLY A 240 -0.15 16.79 -7.73
N ALA A 241 0.56 16.79 -8.84
CA ALA A 241 0.28 15.85 -9.92
C ALA A 241 0.64 14.41 -9.52
N ILE A 242 -0.06 13.46 -10.11
CA ILE A 242 0.13 12.02 -9.84
C ILE A 242 0.89 11.37 -10.99
N GLN A 243 1.88 10.56 -10.64
CA GLN A 243 2.41 9.52 -11.50
C GLN A 243 1.83 8.19 -11.04
N GLU A 244 1.10 7.53 -11.90
CA GLU A 244 0.55 6.20 -11.67
C GLU A 244 1.37 5.16 -12.43
N ARG A 245 1.70 4.05 -11.76
CA ARG A 245 2.32 2.90 -12.39
C ARG A 245 1.59 1.63 -11.95
N ILE A 246 0.81 1.08 -12.86
CA ILE A 246 0.08 -0.18 -12.67
C ILE A 246 0.92 -1.33 -13.24
N MET A 247 1.14 -2.35 -12.43
CA MET A 247 1.70 -3.63 -12.84
C MET A 247 0.57 -4.63 -13.10
N ASN A 248 0.56 -5.24 -14.26
CA ASN A 248 -0.32 -6.37 -14.54
C ASN A 248 0.16 -7.64 -13.80
N GLU A 249 -0.61 -8.73 -13.92
CA GLU A 249 -0.31 -10.00 -13.23
C GLU A 249 1.09 -10.54 -13.58
N TYR A 250 1.49 -10.46 -14.85
CA TYR A 250 2.79 -10.95 -15.30
C TYR A 250 3.95 -10.13 -14.74
N GLU A 251 3.85 -8.81 -14.75
CA GLU A 251 4.84 -7.91 -14.16
C GLU A 251 4.95 -8.11 -12.64
N LEU A 252 3.81 -8.33 -11.97
CA LEU A 252 3.76 -8.58 -10.53
C LEU A 252 4.42 -9.92 -10.16
N LEU A 253 4.20 -10.98 -10.95
CA LEU A 253 4.91 -12.26 -10.78
C LEU A 253 6.44 -12.07 -10.97
N GLY A 254 6.86 -11.29 -11.94
CA GLY A 254 8.26 -10.93 -12.12
C GLY A 254 8.85 -10.17 -10.92
N ALA A 255 8.07 -9.27 -10.32
CA ALA A 255 8.46 -8.53 -9.12
C ALA A 255 8.58 -9.45 -7.89
N MET A 256 7.67 -10.44 -7.75
CA MET A 256 7.76 -11.47 -6.70
C MET A 256 9.06 -12.29 -6.83
N ALA A 257 9.37 -12.77 -8.03
CA ALA A 257 10.59 -13.54 -8.29
C ALA A 257 11.86 -12.71 -7.99
N LYS A 258 11.90 -11.46 -8.42
CA LYS A 258 13.02 -10.54 -8.10
C LYS A 258 13.17 -10.32 -6.60
N PHE A 259 12.06 -10.18 -5.85
CA PHE A 259 12.15 -10.05 -4.40
C PHE A 259 12.67 -11.33 -3.74
N GLU A 260 12.26 -12.49 -4.22
CA GLU A 260 12.75 -13.79 -3.72
C GLU A 260 14.27 -13.93 -3.95
N GLU A 261 14.79 -13.54 -5.11
CA GLU A 261 16.24 -13.45 -5.36
C GLU A 261 16.95 -12.52 -4.35
N ARG A 262 16.32 -11.37 -4.04
CA ARG A 262 16.82 -10.41 -3.03
C ARG A 262 16.82 -11.02 -1.63
N MET A 263 15.80 -11.81 -1.27
CA MET A 263 15.76 -12.57 -0.02
C MET A 263 16.88 -13.59 0.08
N HIS A 264 17.09 -14.40 -0.97
CA HIS A 264 18.20 -15.35 -1.02
C HIS A 264 19.56 -14.67 -0.85
N LYS A 265 19.75 -13.52 -1.51
CA LYS A 265 20.96 -12.71 -1.35
C LYS A 265 21.13 -12.20 0.08
N TYR A 266 20.05 -11.68 0.69
CA TYR A 266 20.05 -11.19 2.07
C TYR A 266 20.45 -12.29 3.07
N ASN A 267 19.91 -13.48 2.91
CA ASN A 267 20.20 -14.63 3.79
C ASN A 267 21.62 -15.18 3.66
N LYS A 268 22.30 -14.93 2.52
CA LYS A 268 23.74 -15.28 2.34
C LYS A 268 24.70 -14.32 3.03
N PHE A 269 24.24 -13.12 3.41
CA PHE A 269 25.07 -12.13 4.11
C PHE A 269 24.95 -12.22 5.63
N LYS A 270 24.10 -13.09 6.15
CA LYS A 270 23.98 -13.45 7.57
C LYS A 270 24.81 -14.68 7.89
#